data_65b1b504d46b49b4b6e163e3ad9bf168
#
_entry.id   65b1b504d46b49b4b6e163e3ad9bf168
#
_cell.length_a   1.000
_cell.length_b   1.000
_cell.length_c   1.000
_cell.angle_alpha   90.00
_cell.angle_beta   90.00
_cell.angle_gamma   90.00
#
_symmetry.space_group_name_H-M   'P 1'
#
loop_
_entity.id
_entity.type
_entity.pdbx_description
1 polymer ?
#
loop_
_entity_poly.entity_id
_entity_poly.type
_entity_poly.pdbx_seq_one_letter_code
_entity_poly.pdbx_strand_id
1 'polypeptide(L)'
;RIFGEIVRKWDVDISPEKIAYCFFEAFPLKAHTFPETVPVLQKLRDRGIRIATLTDVATGMPDKLHKSYFAELMPLYDLYVSSTSCRYRKPNIKGLVDIAVYFGIKPDEMIFIGDERKDVKVANDFGCISVYIDRYNNNRDFGQKITVRDLNGFYDIVTKL
;
A
#
# COMPACT_ATOMS: atom_id res chain seq x y z
N ARG A 1 9.06 -19.17 -1.06
CA ARG A 1 10.42 -19.64 -1.39
C ARG A 1 11.25 -19.82 -0.12
N ILE A 2 11.38 -18.79 0.74
CA ILE A 2 12.20 -18.86 1.98
C ILE A 2 11.72 -19.99 2.90
N PHE A 3 10.43 -20.02 3.26
CA PHE A 3 9.90 -21.04 4.16
C PHE A 3 9.96 -22.46 3.55
N GLY A 4 9.84 -22.59 2.21
CA GLY A 4 10.03 -23.87 1.53
C GLY A 4 11.47 -24.38 1.59
N GLU A 5 12.45 -23.50 1.61
CA GLU A 5 13.87 -23.86 1.81
C GLU A 5 14.12 -24.30 3.26
N ILE A 6 13.50 -23.64 4.24
CA ILE A 6 13.58 -24.00 5.66
C ILE A 6 12.97 -25.39 5.90
N VAL A 7 11.78 -25.67 5.39
CA VAL A 7 11.10 -26.97 5.50
C VAL A 7 12.01 -28.11 4.99
N ARG A 8 12.55 -27.92 3.78
CA ARG A 8 13.44 -28.94 3.20
C ARG A 8 14.73 -29.13 4.00
N LYS A 9 15.31 -28.04 4.54
CA LYS A 9 16.56 -28.11 5.31
C LYS A 9 16.37 -28.77 6.68
N TRP A 10 15.21 -28.62 7.29
CA TRP A 10 14.90 -29.15 8.62
C TRP A 10 14.21 -30.51 8.58
N ASP A 11 13.89 -31.03 7.39
CA ASP A 11 13.19 -32.30 7.17
C ASP A 11 11.93 -32.44 8.03
N VAL A 12 11.11 -31.39 8.03
CA VAL A 12 9.86 -31.34 8.81
C VAL A 12 8.64 -31.47 7.90
N ASP A 13 7.71 -32.30 8.31
CA ASP A 13 6.41 -32.49 7.62
C ASP A 13 5.41 -31.39 8.00
N ILE A 14 5.74 -30.16 7.64
CA ILE A 14 4.90 -28.97 7.86
C ILE A 14 4.87 -28.15 6.58
N SER A 15 3.69 -27.67 6.17
CA SER A 15 3.61 -26.84 4.98
C SER A 15 4.34 -25.50 5.16
N PRO A 16 5.01 -24.99 4.11
CA PRO A 16 5.68 -23.69 4.16
C PRO A 16 4.76 -22.53 4.56
N GLU A 17 3.48 -22.60 4.18
CA GLU A 17 2.45 -21.65 4.55
C GLU A 17 2.20 -21.62 6.04
N LYS A 18 2.10 -22.82 6.67
CA LYS A 18 1.90 -22.93 8.11
C LYS A 18 3.08 -22.35 8.89
N ILE A 19 4.31 -22.62 8.45
CA ILE A 19 5.51 -22.03 9.06
C ILE A 19 5.48 -20.49 8.90
N ALA A 20 5.13 -19.97 7.72
CA ALA A 20 5.00 -18.55 7.50
C ALA A 20 3.98 -17.90 8.44
N TYR A 21 2.80 -18.52 8.60
CA TYR A 21 1.79 -18.05 9.54
C TYR A 21 2.32 -18.01 10.97
N CYS A 22 2.87 -19.12 11.48
CA CYS A 22 3.42 -19.17 12.84
C CYS A 22 4.51 -18.13 13.06
N PHE A 23 5.41 -17.93 12.07
CA PHE A 23 6.47 -16.93 12.17
C PHE A 23 5.92 -15.51 12.30
N PHE A 24 5.00 -15.12 11.43
CA PHE A 24 4.45 -13.76 11.44
C PHE A 24 3.45 -13.53 12.59
N GLU A 25 2.75 -14.56 13.07
CA GLU A 25 1.91 -14.48 14.27
C GLU A 25 2.74 -14.29 15.55
N ALA A 26 3.95 -14.87 15.62
CA ALA A 26 4.87 -14.65 16.73
C ALA A 26 5.40 -13.20 16.80
N PHE A 27 5.40 -12.48 15.67
CA PHE A 27 5.82 -11.08 15.56
C PHE A 27 4.71 -10.22 14.95
N PRO A 28 3.56 -10.07 15.63
CA PRO A 28 2.43 -9.35 15.07
C PRO A 28 2.79 -7.88 14.86
N LEU A 29 2.54 -7.38 13.66
CA LEU A 29 2.59 -5.95 13.38
C LEU A 29 1.41 -5.30 14.12
N LYS A 30 1.69 -4.55 15.18
CA LYS A 30 0.69 -3.69 15.85
C LYS A 30 0.53 -2.42 15.00
N ALA A 31 -0.17 -2.53 13.89
CA ALA A 31 -0.49 -1.36 13.10
C ALA A 31 -1.64 -0.60 13.77
N HIS A 32 -1.49 0.72 13.86
CA HIS A 32 -2.54 1.62 14.30
C HIS A 32 -2.85 2.57 13.17
N THR A 33 -4.12 2.71 12.82
CA THR A 33 -4.57 3.72 11.86
C THR A 33 -4.54 5.10 12.49
N PHE A 34 -4.20 6.10 11.71
CA PHE A 34 -4.34 7.48 12.17
C PHE A 34 -5.82 7.84 12.29
N PRO A 35 -6.20 8.68 13.27
CA PRO A 35 -7.61 8.97 13.55
C PRO A 35 -8.41 9.47 12.35
N GLU A 36 -7.77 10.23 11.46
CA GLU A 36 -8.38 10.77 10.27
C GLU A 36 -8.53 9.76 9.11
N THR A 37 -7.89 8.58 9.19
CA THR A 37 -7.81 7.63 8.05
C THR A 37 -9.20 7.18 7.61
N VAL A 38 -9.97 6.57 8.50
CA VAL A 38 -11.32 6.07 8.16
C VAL A 38 -12.24 7.21 7.72
N PRO A 39 -12.37 8.34 8.46
CA PRO A 39 -13.21 9.45 8.04
C PRO A 39 -12.86 10.02 6.66
N VAL A 40 -11.58 10.15 6.34
CA VAL A 40 -11.16 10.71 5.05
C VAL A 40 -11.43 9.73 3.90
N LEU A 41 -11.10 8.45 4.07
CA LEU A 41 -11.38 7.43 3.06
C LEU A 41 -12.89 7.36 2.77
N GLN A 42 -13.74 7.43 3.81
CA GLN A 42 -15.20 7.46 3.62
C GLN A 42 -15.63 8.69 2.83
N LYS A 43 -15.17 9.89 3.18
CA LYS A 43 -15.49 11.13 2.44
C LYS A 43 -15.09 11.07 0.97
N LEU A 44 -13.94 10.44 0.66
CA LEU A 44 -13.50 10.25 -0.74
C LEU A 44 -14.45 9.32 -1.48
N ARG A 45 -14.86 8.21 -0.86
CA ARG A 45 -15.83 7.27 -1.44
C ARG A 45 -17.21 7.91 -1.66
N ASP A 46 -17.69 8.71 -0.71
CA ASP A 46 -18.96 9.42 -0.80
C ASP A 46 -19.00 10.40 -2.00
N ARG A 47 -17.81 10.81 -2.47
CA ARG A 47 -17.63 11.60 -3.71
C ARG A 47 -17.43 10.76 -4.97
N GLY A 48 -17.55 9.44 -4.88
CA GLY A 48 -17.34 8.53 -6.01
C GLY A 48 -15.88 8.30 -6.38
N ILE A 49 -14.92 8.72 -5.55
CA ILE A 49 -13.49 8.49 -5.77
C ILE A 49 -13.18 7.03 -5.42
N ARG A 50 -12.61 6.30 -6.38
CA ARG A 50 -12.18 4.92 -6.17
C ARG A 50 -10.84 4.89 -5.46
N ILE A 51 -10.69 3.95 -4.53
CA ILE A 51 -9.52 3.87 -3.65
C ILE A 51 -8.86 2.51 -3.82
N ALA A 52 -7.56 2.52 -4.12
CA ALA A 52 -6.74 1.32 -4.16
C ALA A 52 -5.54 1.43 -3.21
N THR A 53 -5.03 0.29 -2.78
CA THR A 53 -3.74 0.22 -2.08
C THR A 53 -2.65 -0.31 -3.00
N LEU A 54 -1.41 0.16 -2.80
CA LEU A 54 -0.20 -0.48 -3.28
C LEU A 54 0.80 -0.56 -2.13
N THR A 55 0.98 -1.74 -1.57
CA THR A 55 1.79 -1.95 -0.37
C THR A 55 2.91 -2.97 -0.59
N ASP A 56 4.09 -2.71 -0.01
CA ASP A 56 5.16 -3.69 0.07
C ASP A 56 4.96 -4.57 1.32
N VAL A 57 4.66 -5.84 1.09
CA VAL A 57 4.46 -6.82 2.16
C VAL A 57 5.79 -7.48 2.50
N ALA A 58 6.01 -7.83 3.77
CA ALA A 58 7.22 -8.54 4.21
C ALA A 58 7.40 -9.84 3.42
N THR A 59 8.65 -10.14 3.04
CA THR A 59 8.96 -11.31 2.20
C THR A 59 8.49 -12.60 2.86
N GLY A 60 7.61 -13.32 2.17
CA GLY A 60 7.04 -14.57 2.66
C GLY A 60 5.79 -14.42 3.54
N MET A 61 5.36 -13.20 3.84
CA MET A 61 4.09 -12.98 4.56
C MET A 61 2.91 -13.23 3.60
N PRO A 62 1.94 -14.07 3.99
CA PRO A 62 0.71 -14.24 3.21
C PRO A 62 -0.13 -12.97 3.17
N ASP A 63 -0.68 -12.61 2.00
CA ASP A 63 -1.55 -11.44 1.85
C ASP A 63 -2.77 -11.48 2.79
N LYS A 64 -3.33 -12.67 3.03
CA LYS A 64 -4.45 -12.84 3.96
C LYS A 64 -4.09 -12.38 5.38
N LEU A 65 -2.88 -12.71 5.85
CA LEU A 65 -2.41 -12.28 7.15
C LEU A 65 -2.13 -10.78 7.16
N HIS A 66 -1.48 -10.25 6.10
CA HIS A 66 -1.24 -8.81 6.00
C HIS A 66 -2.55 -8.01 6.01
N LYS A 67 -3.57 -8.46 5.27
CA LYS A 67 -4.89 -7.82 5.25
C LYS A 67 -5.57 -7.82 6.62
N SER A 68 -5.36 -8.84 7.45
CA SER A 68 -5.97 -8.92 8.78
C SER A 68 -5.48 -7.83 9.74
N TYR A 69 -4.27 -7.29 9.53
CA TYR A 69 -3.76 -6.16 10.32
C TYR A 69 -4.47 -4.84 10.04
N PHE A 70 -5.19 -4.75 8.91
CA PHE A 70 -5.91 -3.56 8.46
C PHE A 70 -7.37 -3.89 8.15
N ALA A 71 -7.95 -4.86 8.86
CA ALA A 71 -9.29 -5.38 8.58
C ALA A 71 -10.37 -4.29 8.51
N GLU A 72 -10.26 -3.26 9.36
CA GLU A 72 -11.18 -2.11 9.39
C GLU A 72 -11.13 -1.25 8.12
N LEU A 73 -9.98 -1.22 7.43
CA LEU A 73 -9.79 -0.43 6.21
C LEU A 73 -10.19 -1.20 4.94
N MET A 74 -10.22 -2.55 5.00
CA MET A 74 -10.49 -3.37 3.81
C MET A 74 -11.80 -3.01 3.09
N PRO A 75 -12.93 -2.74 3.80
CA PRO A 75 -14.18 -2.33 3.16
C PRO A 75 -14.14 -0.97 2.45
N LEU A 76 -13.13 -0.14 2.76
CA LEU A 76 -12.95 1.19 2.18
C LEU A 76 -12.12 1.17 0.89
N TYR A 77 -11.47 0.06 0.57
CA TYR A 77 -10.70 -0.10 -0.65
C TYR A 77 -11.50 -0.83 -1.73
N ASP A 78 -11.48 -0.30 -2.94
CA ASP A 78 -12.06 -0.95 -4.12
C ASP A 78 -11.11 -2.00 -4.70
N LEU A 79 -9.80 -1.83 -4.45
CA LEU A 79 -8.77 -2.77 -4.88
C LEU A 79 -7.59 -2.80 -3.89
N TYR A 80 -7.16 -4.00 -3.54
CA TYR A 80 -5.95 -4.22 -2.76
C TYR A 80 -4.87 -4.82 -3.65
N VAL A 81 -3.76 -4.10 -3.86
CA VAL A 81 -2.56 -4.58 -4.55
C VAL A 81 -1.39 -4.59 -3.57
N SER A 82 -0.66 -5.69 -3.55
CA SER A 82 0.53 -5.85 -2.75
C SER A 82 1.73 -6.28 -3.61
N SER A 83 2.93 -6.15 -3.06
CA SER A 83 4.13 -6.69 -3.71
C SER A 83 4.09 -8.20 -3.89
N THR A 84 3.25 -8.92 -3.13
CA THR A 84 3.02 -10.36 -3.28
C THR A 84 2.10 -10.62 -4.48
N SER A 85 0.99 -9.90 -4.60
CA SER A 85 0.01 -10.09 -5.68
C SER A 85 0.54 -9.63 -7.04
N CYS A 86 1.16 -8.46 -7.14
CA CYS A 86 1.75 -7.96 -8.38
C CYS A 86 3.15 -8.51 -8.68
N ARG A 87 3.79 -9.21 -7.71
CA ARG A 87 5.14 -9.81 -7.78
C ARG A 87 6.30 -8.81 -7.85
N TYR A 88 6.06 -7.55 -7.66
CA TYR A 88 7.06 -6.49 -7.70
C TYR A 88 6.92 -5.56 -6.49
N ARG A 89 8.06 -5.07 -6.01
CA ARG A 89 8.12 -4.04 -4.97
C ARG A 89 8.25 -2.66 -5.58
N LYS A 90 7.74 -1.66 -4.89
CA LYS A 90 8.07 -0.26 -5.21
C LYS A 90 9.59 -0.04 -5.16
N PRO A 91 10.20 0.70 -6.08
CA PRO A 91 9.58 1.62 -7.05
C PRO A 91 9.21 1.01 -8.42
N ASN A 92 9.08 -0.30 -8.57
CA ASN A 92 8.60 -0.87 -9.83
C ASN A 92 7.14 -0.45 -10.08
N ILE A 93 6.85 0.05 -11.29
CA ILE A 93 5.53 0.59 -11.65
C ILE A 93 4.44 -0.46 -11.83
N LYS A 94 4.78 -1.76 -11.84
CA LYS A 94 3.82 -2.85 -12.16
C LYS A 94 2.54 -2.78 -11.33
N GLY A 95 2.64 -2.48 -10.03
CA GLY A 95 1.47 -2.38 -9.17
C GLY A 95 0.53 -1.23 -9.57
N LEU A 96 1.06 -0.08 -9.98
CA LEU A 96 0.24 1.04 -10.49
C LEU A 96 -0.35 0.73 -11.86
N VAL A 97 0.39 0.03 -12.72
CA VAL A 97 -0.14 -0.47 -14.01
C VAL A 97 -1.33 -1.39 -13.77
N ASP A 98 -1.23 -2.33 -12.82
CA ASP A 98 -2.34 -3.26 -12.51
C ASP A 98 -3.56 -2.51 -11.98
N ILE A 99 -3.38 -1.50 -11.14
CA ILE A 99 -4.46 -0.63 -10.65
C ILE A 99 -5.12 0.14 -11.80
N ALA A 100 -4.33 0.76 -12.67
CA ALA A 100 -4.83 1.52 -13.81
C ALA A 100 -5.63 0.63 -14.77
N VAL A 101 -5.14 -0.57 -15.08
CA VAL A 101 -5.83 -1.55 -15.92
C VAL A 101 -7.14 -2.00 -15.28
N TYR A 102 -7.14 -2.29 -13.97
CA TYR A 102 -8.35 -2.71 -13.25
C TYR A 102 -9.46 -1.67 -13.30
N PHE A 103 -9.12 -0.39 -13.14
CA PHE A 103 -10.09 0.70 -13.16
C PHE A 103 -10.37 1.26 -14.57
N GLY A 104 -9.58 0.87 -15.58
CA GLY A 104 -9.68 1.41 -16.93
C GLY A 104 -9.35 2.89 -17.02
N ILE A 105 -8.35 3.36 -16.27
CA ILE A 105 -7.93 4.76 -16.18
C ILE A 105 -6.51 4.97 -16.70
N LYS A 106 -6.18 6.21 -17.05
CA LYS A 106 -4.84 6.64 -17.44
C LYS A 106 -4.01 7.10 -16.22
N PRO A 107 -2.68 7.18 -16.37
CA PRO A 107 -1.82 7.65 -15.28
C PRO A 107 -2.18 9.06 -14.77
N ASP A 108 -2.53 9.98 -15.66
CA ASP A 108 -2.89 11.37 -15.32
C ASP A 108 -4.24 11.50 -14.58
N GLU A 109 -5.05 10.44 -14.56
CA GLU A 109 -6.29 10.34 -13.78
C GLU A 109 -6.08 9.72 -12.39
N MET A 110 -4.82 9.46 -12.00
CA MET A 110 -4.46 8.82 -10.75
C MET A 110 -3.61 9.73 -9.86
N ILE A 111 -3.89 9.68 -8.56
CA ILE A 111 -3.06 10.27 -7.53
C ILE A 111 -2.50 9.15 -6.67
N PHE A 112 -1.19 9.14 -6.46
CA PHE A 112 -0.55 8.19 -5.56
C PHE A 112 0.07 8.92 -4.37
N ILE A 113 -0.35 8.55 -3.15
CA ILE A 113 0.13 9.13 -1.89
C ILE A 113 0.91 8.09 -1.10
N GLY A 114 2.07 8.49 -0.59
CA GLY A 114 2.89 7.66 0.28
C GLY A 114 3.89 8.48 1.10
N ASP A 115 4.59 7.82 2.02
CA ASP A 115 5.47 8.44 3.01
C ASP A 115 6.96 8.13 2.79
N GLU A 116 7.28 7.35 1.77
CA GLU A 116 8.65 6.96 1.46
C GLU A 116 9.10 7.48 0.08
N ARG A 117 10.42 7.65 -0.09
CA ARG A 117 11.04 8.01 -1.37
C ARG A 117 10.60 7.12 -2.54
N LYS A 118 10.46 5.80 -2.26
CA LYS A 118 10.05 4.82 -3.29
C LYS A 118 8.60 5.06 -3.77
N ASP A 119 7.75 5.64 -2.93
CA ASP A 119 6.36 5.97 -3.26
C ASP A 119 6.29 7.15 -4.23
N VAL A 120 7.05 8.19 -3.94
CA VAL A 120 7.17 9.33 -4.87
C VAL A 120 7.79 8.88 -6.19
N LYS A 121 8.85 8.07 -6.12
CA LYS A 121 9.52 7.58 -7.33
C LYS A 121 8.60 6.75 -8.21
N VAL A 122 7.85 5.79 -7.66
CA VAL A 122 6.94 4.94 -8.46
C VAL A 122 5.83 5.77 -9.10
N ALA A 123 5.31 6.78 -8.41
CA ALA A 123 4.30 7.68 -8.95
C ALA A 123 4.84 8.51 -10.12
N ASN A 124 6.03 9.08 -9.96
CA ASN A 124 6.67 9.87 -11.01
C ASN A 124 7.05 9.01 -12.23
N ASP A 125 7.62 7.82 -12.01
CA ASP A 125 8.00 6.90 -13.08
C ASP A 125 6.77 6.39 -13.85
N PHE A 126 5.62 6.24 -13.18
CA PHE A 126 4.37 5.85 -13.81
C PHE A 126 3.66 7.01 -14.51
N GLY A 127 3.91 8.24 -14.10
CA GLY A 127 3.33 9.46 -14.68
C GLY A 127 2.05 9.94 -14.01
N CYS A 128 1.74 9.46 -12.79
CA CYS A 128 0.60 9.95 -12.02
C CYS A 128 1.00 11.12 -11.09
N ILE A 129 0.00 11.74 -10.43
CA ILE A 129 0.27 12.79 -9.46
C ILE A 129 0.86 12.16 -8.20
N SER A 130 2.12 12.53 -7.89
CA SER A 130 2.81 12.08 -6.69
C SER A 130 2.54 12.98 -5.50
N VAL A 131 2.08 12.40 -4.39
CA VAL A 131 1.86 13.12 -3.13
C VAL A 131 2.73 12.49 -2.04
N TYR A 132 3.58 13.30 -1.42
CA TYR A 132 4.34 12.90 -0.24
C TYR A 132 3.58 13.30 1.01
N ILE A 133 3.31 12.34 1.91
CA ILE A 133 2.72 12.60 3.21
C ILE A 133 3.82 12.70 4.26
N ASP A 134 4.10 13.92 4.72
CA ASP A 134 5.17 14.26 5.66
C ASP A 134 4.61 14.51 7.07
N ARG A 135 4.18 13.47 7.74
CA ARG A 135 3.56 13.54 9.08
C ARG A 135 4.47 14.11 10.15
N TYR A 136 5.78 13.96 9.98
CA TYR A 136 6.77 14.31 11.01
C TYR A 136 7.56 15.58 10.69
N ASN A 137 7.11 16.35 9.69
CA ASN A 137 7.75 17.63 9.31
C ASN A 137 9.24 17.48 8.95
N ASN A 138 9.58 16.39 8.26
CA ASN A 138 10.96 16.13 7.83
C ASN A 138 11.41 17.05 6.69
N ASN A 139 10.47 17.71 6.00
CA ASN A 139 10.69 18.64 4.88
C ASN A 139 11.55 18.02 3.75
N ARG A 140 11.34 16.75 3.46
CA ARG A 140 12.09 16.03 2.43
C ARG A 140 11.51 16.34 1.05
N ASP A 141 12.41 16.57 0.11
CA ASP A 141 12.09 16.65 -1.31
C ASP A 141 12.60 15.37 -2.00
N PHE A 142 11.67 14.61 -2.56
CA PHE A 142 11.92 13.42 -3.38
C PHE A 142 11.50 13.62 -4.84
N GLY A 143 11.19 14.88 -5.23
CA GLY A 143 10.62 15.24 -6.51
C GLY A 143 9.11 15.02 -6.60
N GLN A 144 8.41 15.02 -5.46
CA GLN A 144 6.94 14.93 -5.42
C GLN A 144 6.29 16.21 -5.96
N LYS A 145 5.12 16.07 -6.58
CA LYS A 145 4.33 17.22 -7.04
C LYS A 145 3.68 17.98 -5.89
N ILE A 146 3.29 17.26 -4.83
CA ILE A 146 2.53 17.80 -3.70
C ILE A 146 3.08 17.22 -2.40
N THR A 147 3.14 18.04 -1.35
CA THR A 147 3.41 17.58 0.03
C THR A 147 2.23 17.94 0.92
N VAL A 148 1.78 16.97 1.72
CA VAL A 148 0.74 17.14 2.73
C VAL A 148 1.23 16.67 4.10
N ARG A 149 0.57 17.08 5.18
CA ARG A 149 0.94 16.68 6.54
C ARG A 149 0.14 15.48 7.04
N ASP A 150 -1.09 15.35 6.57
CA ASP A 150 -2.03 14.30 6.94
C ASP A 150 -3.03 14.05 5.79
N LEU A 151 -3.95 13.13 6.02
CA LEU A 151 -4.98 12.82 5.03
C LEU A 151 -6.07 13.89 4.92
N ASN A 152 -6.27 14.78 5.93
CA ASN A 152 -7.18 15.90 5.77
C ASN A 152 -6.63 16.88 4.75
N GLY A 153 -5.34 17.25 4.86
CA GLY A 153 -4.68 18.08 3.86
C GLY A 153 -4.69 17.44 2.46
N PHE A 154 -4.58 16.12 2.37
CA PHE A 154 -4.74 15.41 1.11
C PHE A 154 -6.16 15.55 0.55
N TYR A 155 -7.18 15.34 1.37
CA TYR A 155 -8.58 15.51 0.97
C TYR A 155 -8.88 16.90 0.43
N ASP A 156 -8.38 17.95 1.10
CA ASP A 156 -8.57 19.34 0.69
C ASP A 156 -7.98 19.64 -0.70
N ILE A 157 -6.90 18.95 -1.07
CA ILE A 157 -6.26 19.09 -2.38
C ILE A 157 -7.05 18.33 -3.45
N VAL A 158 -7.38 17.05 -3.19
CA VAL A 158 -8.10 16.20 -4.14
C VAL A 158 -9.45 16.79 -4.52
N THR A 159 -10.11 17.49 -3.59
CA THR A 159 -11.42 18.09 -3.83
C THR A 159 -11.39 19.41 -4.61
N LYS A 160 -10.21 19.91 -4.93
CA LYS A 160 -9.99 21.14 -5.74
C LYS A 160 -9.44 20.83 -7.14
N LEU A 161 -9.06 19.57 -7.38
CA LEU A 161 -8.64 19.10 -8.70
C LEU A 161 -9.83 18.67 -9.55
#